data_33c07421b69c7d15a7492faf3e6da13d
#
_entry.id   33c07421b69c7d15a7492faf3e6da13d
#
_cell.length_a   1.000
_cell.length_b   1.000
_cell.length_c   1.000
_cell.angle_alpha   90.00
_cell.angle_beta   90.00
_cell.angle_gamma   90.00
#
_symmetry.space_group_name_H-M   'P 1'
#
loop_
_entity.id
_entity.type
_entity.pdbx_description
1 polymer ?
#
loop_
_entity_poly.entity_id
_entity_poly.type
_entity_poly.pdbx_seq_one_letter_code
_entity_poly.pdbx_strand_id
1 'polypeptide(L)'
;MLRYLVILFLLPAYSATAQSALSGADFDDYTRGKTLFYGFQGQVYGVERYLPNRRVIWSFLDGDCKHGVWYEKDAQICFIYEDRLDPQCWVFTRSGGGLIAQFEGDPEETELYEAEDVDEEMICHGPDVGV
;
A
#
# COMPACT_ATOMS: atom_id res chain seq x y z
N MET A 1 14.60 8.71 63.68
CA MET A 1 13.52 9.08 62.72
C MET A 1 14.10 9.00 61.30
N LEU A 2 13.78 7.92 60.58
CA LEU A 2 14.27 7.71 59.23
C LEU A 2 13.28 8.33 58.22
N ARG A 3 13.72 9.41 57.57
CA ARG A 3 12.90 10.06 56.53
C ARG A 3 13.12 9.32 55.21
N TYR A 4 12.13 8.57 54.78
CA TYR A 4 12.14 7.98 53.44
C TYR A 4 11.80 9.03 52.38
N LEU A 5 12.78 9.34 51.55
CA LEU A 5 12.64 10.21 50.40
C LEU A 5 12.05 9.33 49.24
N VAL A 6 10.74 9.53 48.98
CA VAL A 6 10.09 8.88 47.83
C VAL A 6 10.47 9.68 46.58
N ILE A 7 11.35 9.13 45.77
CA ILE A 7 11.69 9.69 44.45
C ILE A 7 10.65 9.21 43.48
N LEU A 8 9.75 10.12 43.09
CA LEU A 8 8.75 9.87 42.07
C LEU A 8 9.42 9.95 40.69
N PHE A 9 9.65 8.79 40.04
CA PHE A 9 10.12 8.75 38.66
C PHE A 9 8.95 9.09 37.73
N LEU A 10 8.95 10.32 37.18
CA LEU A 10 8.10 10.70 36.08
C LEU A 10 8.67 10.07 34.80
N LEU A 11 8.02 8.98 34.32
CA LEU A 11 8.32 8.41 33.02
C LEU A 11 7.74 9.32 31.94
N PRO A 12 8.55 9.74 30.95
CA PRO A 12 8.02 10.50 29.83
C PRO A 12 7.04 9.63 29.04
N ALA A 13 5.81 10.11 28.87
CA ALA A 13 4.84 9.50 28.00
C ALA A 13 5.25 9.81 26.54
N TYR A 14 5.79 8.83 25.84
CA TYR A 14 6.01 8.93 24.41
C TYR A 14 4.65 8.79 23.72
N SER A 15 4.15 9.88 23.17
CA SER A 15 2.98 9.84 22.30
C SER A 15 3.37 9.16 20.99
N ALA A 16 2.90 7.94 20.76
CA ALA A 16 2.99 7.31 19.46
C ALA A 16 2.08 8.05 18.49
N THR A 17 2.65 8.78 17.52
CA THR A 17 1.88 9.39 16.44
C THR A 17 1.50 8.30 15.45
N ALA A 18 0.18 8.07 15.27
CA ALA A 18 -0.30 7.21 14.19
C ALA A 18 0.07 7.83 12.85
N GLN A 19 0.55 7.00 11.89
CA GLN A 19 0.87 7.47 10.55
C GLN A 19 -0.43 7.89 9.84
N SER A 20 -0.39 9.05 9.17
CA SER A 20 -1.52 9.56 8.41
C SER A 20 -1.69 8.78 7.11
N ALA A 21 -2.95 8.57 6.72
CA ALA A 21 -3.28 8.07 5.39
C ALA A 21 -2.73 9.01 4.32
N LEU A 22 -2.17 8.45 3.25
CA LEU A 22 -1.71 9.24 2.11
C LEU A 22 -2.91 9.82 1.36
N SER A 23 -2.80 11.10 1.00
CA SER A 23 -3.71 11.72 0.05
C SER A 23 -3.50 11.15 -1.36
N GLY A 24 -4.46 11.37 -2.26
CA GLY A 24 -4.28 11.01 -3.66
C GLY A 24 -3.08 11.69 -4.31
N ALA A 25 -2.80 12.94 -3.96
CA ALA A 25 -1.64 13.67 -4.46
C ALA A 25 -0.32 13.06 -3.98
N ASP A 26 -0.21 12.74 -2.69
CA ASP A 26 1.00 12.13 -2.13
C ASP A 26 1.20 10.71 -2.65
N PHE A 27 0.11 9.97 -2.80
CA PHE A 27 0.15 8.63 -3.38
C PHE A 27 0.62 8.65 -4.84
N ASP A 28 0.10 9.58 -5.63
CA ASP A 28 0.51 9.75 -7.02
C ASP A 28 1.99 10.14 -7.13
N ASP A 29 2.44 11.06 -6.31
CA ASP A 29 3.85 11.48 -6.29
C ASP A 29 4.79 10.32 -5.94
N TYR A 30 4.39 9.46 -5.04
CA TYR A 30 5.19 8.30 -4.66
C TYR A 30 5.19 7.20 -5.71
N THR A 31 4.04 6.90 -6.32
CA THR A 31 3.85 5.69 -7.15
C THR A 31 4.05 5.92 -8.64
N ARG A 32 3.76 7.10 -9.15
CA ARG A 32 3.77 7.38 -10.61
C ARG A 32 5.08 6.98 -11.26
N GLY A 33 5.00 6.18 -12.31
CA GLY A 33 6.15 5.70 -13.08
C GLY A 33 6.87 4.52 -12.43
N LYS A 34 6.40 4.03 -11.31
CA LYS A 34 6.98 2.88 -10.60
C LYS A 34 6.20 1.61 -10.86
N THR A 35 6.90 0.50 -10.76
CA THR A 35 6.31 -0.85 -10.66
C THR A 35 6.62 -1.36 -9.26
N LEU A 36 5.58 -1.55 -8.46
CA LEU A 36 5.70 -1.92 -7.05
C LEU A 36 5.16 -3.33 -6.82
N PHE A 37 5.97 -4.16 -6.18
CA PHE A 37 5.53 -5.46 -5.71
C PHE A 37 4.92 -5.33 -4.33
N TYR A 38 3.84 -6.06 -4.11
CA TYR A 38 3.17 -6.11 -2.81
C TYR A 38 3.28 -7.50 -2.21
N GLY A 39 3.51 -7.54 -0.92
CA GLY A 39 3.60 -8.76 -0.14
C GLY A 39 2.41 -8.92 0.80
N PHE A 40 2.13 -10.17 1.12
CA PHE A 40 1.12 -10.58 2.09
C PHE A 40 1.67 -11.75 2.90
N GLN A 41 1.72 -11.58 4.21
CA GLN A 41 2.17 -12.63 5.13
C GLN A 41 3.51 -13.27 4.74
N GLY A 42 4.49 -12.43 4.35
CA GLY A 42 5.84 -12.89 4.03
C GLY A 42 6.03 -13.42 2.62
N GLN A 43 5.00 -13.38 1.77
CA GLN A 43 5.05 -13.84 0.38
C GLN A 43 4.65 -12.75 -0.58
N VAL A 44 5.15 -12.82 -1.82
CA VAL A 44 4.72 -11.92 -2.88
C VAL A 44 3.25 -12.18 -3.20
N TYR A 45 2.46 -11.13 -3.18
CA TYR A 45 1.02 -11.16 -3.45
C TYR A 45 0.71 -10.79 -4.90
N GLY A 46 1.35 -9.73 -5.38
CA GLY A 46 1.15 -9.23 -6.73
C GLY A 46 2.02 -8.03 -7.03
N VAL A 47 1.81 -7.44 -8.19
CA VAL A 47 2.58 -6.31 -8.69
C VAL A 47 1.66 -5.30 -9.37
N GLU A 48 1.90 -4.02 -9.10
CA GLU A 48 1.16 -2.91 -9.72
C GLU A 48 2.13 -1.99 -10.44
N ARG A 49 1.85 -1.73 -11.70
CA ARG A 49 2.55 -0.70 -12.48
C ARG A 49 1.70 0.57 -12.48
N TYR A 50 2.29 1.66 -12.02
CA TYR A 50 1.63 2.97 -11.92
C TYR A 50 1.99 3.83 -13.11
N LEU A 51 0.99 4.11 -13.94
CA LEU A 51 1.11 4.90 -15.16
C LEU A 51 0.65 6.35 -14.92
N PRO A 52 0.98 7.28 -15.85
CA PRO A 52 0.43 8.63 -15.79
C PRO A 52 -1.10 8.65 -15.81
N ASN A 53 -1.69 9.73 -15.30
CA ASN A 53 -3.14 9.95 -15.27
C ASN A 53 -3.90 8.93 -14.43
N ARG A 54 -3.29 8.49 -13.32
CA ARG A 54 -3.90 7.55 -12.36
C ARG A 54 -4.37 6.24 -12.99
N ARG A 55 -3.68 5.81 -14.04
CA ARG A 55 -3.87 4.49 -14.63
C ARG A 55 -2.94 3.48 -14.01
N VAL A 56 -3.35 2.24 -13.96
CA VAL A 56 -2.58 1.14 -13.39
C VAL A 56 -2.70 -0.11 -14.22
N ILE A 57 -1.75 -1.01 -14.02
CA ILE A 57 -1.81 -2.38 -14.50
C ILE A 57 -1.45 -3.28 -13.32
N TRP A 58 -2.36 -4.18 -12.97
CA TRP A 58 -2.18 -5.15 -11.87
C TRP A 58 -1.96 -6.56 -12.41
N SER A 59 -1.10 -7.31 -11.72
CA SER A 59 -0.93 -8.74 -11.96
C SER A 59 -0.73 -9.50 -10.64
N PHE A 60 -1.37 -10.66 -10.53
CA PHE A 60 -1.06 -11.64 -9.48
C PHE A 60 0.17 -12.50 -9.81
N LEU A 61 0.98 -12.11 -10.80
CA LEU A 61 2.16 -12.83 -11.28
C LEU A 61 1.83 -14.19 -11.94
N ASP A 62 0.65 -14.28 -12.50
CA ASP A 62 0.13 -15.43 -13.24
C ASP A 62 0.16 -15.24 -14.76
N GLY A 63 0.69 -14.11 -15.22
CA GLY A 63 0.71 -13.74 -16.64
C GLY A 63 -0.51 -12.96 -17.10
N ASP A 64 -1.56 -12.90 -16.30
CA ASP A 64 -2.74 -12.09 -16.57
C ASP A 64 -2.56 -10.69 -15.97
N CYS A 65 -2.69 -9.68 -16.80
CA CYS A 65 -2.64 -8.29 -16.38
C CYS A 65 -4.00 -7.63 -16.53
N LYS A 66 -4.37 -6.87 -15.50
CA LYS A 66 -5.63 -6.14 -15.45
C LYS A 66 -5.36 -4.65 -15.51
N HIS A 67 -5.90 -3.98 -16.52
CA HIS A 67 -5.85 -2.54 -16.64
C HIS A 67 -6.90 -1.90 -15.73
N GLY A 68 -6.53 -0.80 -15.11
CA GLY A 68 -7.42 -0.10 -14.21
C GLY A 68 -7.09 1.37 -14.06
N VAL A 69 -7.87 2.02 -13.23
CA VAL A 69 -7.69 3.41 -12.81
C VAL A 69 -7.86 3.48 -11.30
N TRP A 70 -7.30 4.51 -10.69
CA TRP A 70 -7.52 4.75 -9.27
C TRP A 70 -7.97 6.20 -9.01
N TYR A 71 -8.61 6.40 -7.89
CA TYR A 71 -9.08 7.69 -7.42
C TYR A 71 -9.05 7.74 -5.88
N GLU A 72 -9.05 8.94 -5.33
CA GLU A 72 -9.14 9.15 -3.89
C GLU A 72 -10.59 9.34 -3.46
N LYS A 73 -10.98 8.68 -2.40
CA LYS A 73 -12.27 8.86 -1.75
C LYS A 73 -12.16 8.54 -0.26
N ASP A 74 -12.65 9.44 0.59
CA ASP A 74 -12.70 9.23 2.05
C ASP A 74 -11.37 8.79 2.66
N ALA A 75 -10.27 9.45 2.28
CA ALA A 75 -8.90 9.13 2.69
C ALA A 75 -8.45 7.72 2.29
N GLN A 76 -9.07 7.13 1.29
CA GLN A 76 -8.70 5.85 0.71
C GLN A 76 -8.33 6.03 -0.76
N ILE A 77 -7.50 5.14 -1.25
CA ILE A 77 -7.21 5.00 -2.68
C ILE A 77 -8.02 3.82 -3.20
N CYS A 78 -8.89 4.10 -4.16
CA CYS A 78 -9.84 3.14 -4.71
C CYS A 78 -9.43 2.76 -6.13
N PHE A 79 -9.37 1.46 -6.41
CA PHE A 79 -8.99 0.92 -7.70
C PHE A 79 -10.19 0.28 -8.38
N ILE A 80 -10.36 0.56 -9.67
CA ILE A 80 -11.33 -0.11 -10.53
C ILE A 80 -10.57 -0.76 -11.68
N TYR A 81 -10.76 -2.06 -11.85
CA TYR A 81 -10.12 -2.82 -12.92
C TYR A 81 -11.13 -3.24 -13.99
N GLU A 82 -10.64 -3.49 -15.21
CA GLU A 82 -11.46 -3.82 -16.38
C GLU A 82 -12.33 -5.07 -16.21
N ASP A 83 -11.87 -6.03 -15.40
CA ASP A 83 -12.58 -7.28 -15.13
C ASP A 83 -13.44 -7.23 -13.86
N ARG A 84 -13.37 -6.15 -13.11
CA ARG A 84 -14.08 -5.99 -11.84
C ARG A 84 -14.41 -4.54 -11.59
N LEU A 85 -15.66 -4.19 -11.79
CA LEU A 85 -16.15 -2.79 -11.70
C LEU A 85 -16.38 -2.32 -10.27
N ASP A 86 -16.46 -3.25 -9.30
CA ASP A 86 -16.56 -2.88 -7.89
C ASP A 86 -15.24 -2.28 -7.40
N PRO A 87 -15.25 -1.05 -6.88
CA PRO A 87 -14.02 -0.42 -6.39
C PRO A 87 -13.41 -1.19 -5.23
N GLN A 88 -12.11 -1.34 -5.24
CA GLN A 88 -11.32 -1.87 -4.14
C GLN A 88 -10.57 -0.72 -3.50
N CYS A 89 -10.94 -0.36 -2.29
CA CYS A 89 -10.43 0.82 -1.60
C CYS A 89 -9.49 0.42 -0.45
N TRP A 90 -8.36 1.12 -0.38
CA TRP A 90 -7.30 0.85 0.58
C TRP A 90 -6.87 2.13 1.27
N VAL A 91 -6.60 2.05 2.56
CA VAL A 91 -5.86 3.10 3.26
C VAL A 91 -4.37 2.83 3.08
N PHE A 92 -3.67 3.76 2.45
CA PHE A 92 -2.22 3.68 2.29
C PHE A 92 -1.52 4.56 3.32
N THR A 93 -0.51 4.01 3.95
CA THR A 93 0.42 4.75 4.82
C THR A 93 1.84 4.47 4.39
N ARG A 94 2.77 5.33 4.78
CA ARG A 94 4.19 5.11 4.55
C ARG A 94 4.86 4.67 5.84
N SER A 95 5.64 3.59 5.74
CA SER A 95 6.58 3.18 6.78
C SER A 95 8.02 3.30 6.28
N GLY A 96 9.00 3.00 7.11
CA GLY A 96 10.41 3.05 6.72
C GLY A 96 10.78 2.17 5.52
N GLY A 97 10.03 1.11 5.27
CA GLY A 97 10.24 0.15 4.16
C GLY A 97 9.36 0.38 2.94
N GLY A 98 8.54 1.43 2.90
CA GLY A 98 7.66 1.71 1.78
C GLY A 98 6.20 1.84 2.16
N LEU A 99 5.30 1.43 1.26
CA LEU A 99 3.87 1.51 1.47
C LEU A 99 3.32 0.36 2.30
N ILE A 100 2.34 0.68 3.12
CA ILE A 100 1.44 -0.27 3.76
C ILE A 100 0.02 0.03 3.26
N ALA A 101 -0.69 -0.99 2.82
CA ALA A 101 -2.06 -0.88 2.33
C ALA A 101 -3.00 -1.73 3.17
N GLN A 102 -3.95 -1.09 3.82
CA GLN A 102 -4.98 -1.76 4.63
C GLN A 102 -6.30 -1.74 3.88
N PHE A 103 -6.86 -2.91 3.59
CA PHE A 103 -8.12 -3.01 2.85
C PHE A 103 -9.26 -2.37 3.64
N GLU A 104 -9.96 -1.44 3.00
CA GLU A 104 -11.08 -0.65 3.60
C GLU A 104 -10.72 0.08 4.90
N GLY A 105 -9.43 0.19 5.23
CA GLY A 105 -9.00 0.75 6.50
C GLY A 105 -9.36 -0.11 7.72
N ASP A 106 -9.83 -1.33 7.49
CA ASP A 106 -10.22 -2.26 8.55
C ASP A 106 -9.01 -3.11 8.98
N PRO A 107 -8.55 -3.01 10.24
CA PRO A 107 -7.40 -3.76 10.71
C PRO A 107 -7.61 -5.29 10.76
N GLU A 108 -8.84 -5.77 10.64
CA GLU A 108 -9.15 -7.20 10.55
C GLU A 108 -9.10 -7.73 9.11
N GLU A 109 -9.06 -6.83 8.13
CA GLU A 109 -8.98 -7.17 6.71
C GLU A 109 -7.53 -7.29 6.24
N THR A 110 -7.36 -7.62 4.95
CA THR A 110 -6.06 -7.82 4.31
C THR A 110 -5.18 -6.57 4.43
N GLU A 111 -3.97 -6.77 4.94
CA GLU A 111 -2.90 -5.78 4.91
C GLU A 111 -1.81 -6.23 3.95
N LEU A 112 -1.50 -5.39 2.98
CA LEU A 112 -0.39 -5.57 2.06
C LEU A 112 0.74 -4.61 2.41
N TYR A 113 1.98 -5.01 2.09
CA TYR A 113 3.15 -4.14 2.21
C TYR A 113 3.92 -4.12 0.90
N GLU A 114 4.58 -3.00 0.63
CA GLU A 114 5.52 -2.90 -0.48
C GLU A 114 6.68 -3.86 -0.23
N ALA A 115 6.84 -4.84 -1.13
CA ALA A 115 7.87 -5.84 -1.02
C ALA A 115 9.13 -5.39 -1.76
N GLU A 116 10.28 -5.53 -1.10
CA GLU A 116 11.59 -5.23 -1.66
C GLU A 116 12.30 -6.51 -2.11
N ASP A 117 13.30 -6.36 -2.97
CA ASP A 117 14.18 -7.44 -3.41
C ASP A 117 13.44 -8.65 -3.99
N VAL A 118 12.40 -8.37 -4.80
CA VAL A 118 11.63 -9.41 -5.49
C VAL A 118 12.35 -9.84 -6.75
N ASP A 119 12.64 -11.13 -6.88
CA ASP A 119 13.32 -11.75 -8.04
C ASP A 119 12.36 -12.09 -9.18
N GLU A 120 11.19 -11.48 -9.21
CA GLU A 120 10.19 -11.74 -10.24
C GLU A 120 10.00 -10.50 -11.12
N GLU A 121 9.64 -10.71 -12.37
CA GLU A 121 9.27 -9.65 -13.29
C GLU A 121 7.77 -9.64 -13.53
N MET A 122 7.23 -8.45 -13.73
CA MET A 122 5.86 -8.30 -14.18
C MET A 122 5.77 -8.64 -15.65
N ILE A 123 5.24 -9.81 -15.97
CA ILE A 123 5.04 -10.29 -17.33
C ILE A 123 3.56 -10.36 -17.63
N CYS A 124 3.12 -9.68 -18.70
CA CYS A 124 1.75 -9.69 -19.16
C CYS A 124 1.64 -10.49 -20.46
N HIS A 125 0.75 -11.47 -20.51
CA HIS A 125 0.44 -12.22 -21.70
C HIS A 125 -0.89 -11.75 -22.30
N GLY A 126 -1.06 -11.90 -23.60
CA GLY A 126 -2.28 -11.57 -24.30
C GLY A 126 -2.10 -10.52 -25.39
N PRO A 127 -3.19 -10.05 -26.01
CA PRO A 127 -3.12 -9.18 -27.18
C PRO A 127 -2.56 -7.78 -26.90
N ASP A 128 -2.48 -7.37 -25.65
CA ASP A 128 -1.98 -6.05 -25.23
C ASP A 128 -0.50 -6.04 -24.91
N VAL A 129 0.18 -7.17 -25.10
CA VAL A 129 1.58 -7.32 -24.73
C VAL A 129 2.50 -7.03 -25.90
N GLY A 130 3.30 -5.98 -25.76
CA GLY A 130 4.55 -5.82 -26.50
C GLY A 130 4.46 -5.75 -28.02
N VAL A 131 3.34 -5.31 -28.50
CA VAL A 131 3.21 -5.13 -29.96
C VAL A 131 3.62 -3.72 -30.34
#